data_01c7704c37c58b7f4fc52c08ecbf1df3
#
_entry.id   01c7704c37c58b7f4fc52c08ecbf1df3
#
_cell.length_a   1.000
_cell.length_b   1.000
_cell.length_c   1.000
_cell.angle_alpha   90.00
_cell.angle_beta   90.00
_cell.angle_gamma   90.00
#
_symmetry.space_group_name_H-M   'P 1'
#
loop_
_entity.id
_entity.type
_entity.pdbx_description
1 polymer ?
#
loop_
_entity_poly.entity_id
_entity_poly.type
_entity_poly.pdbx_seq_one_letter_code
_entity_poly.pdbx_strand_id
1 'polypeptide(L)'
;MANRQKIQLPLQSFSLVAGFMVWVLISSLMPHIKQDIALTDSEVSLVTAIPVILGSLLRIPLGYYTNRFGARITFMISFLLLLFPVFWISTADSLFDLILGGFFLGIGGAVFSIGVTSLPKYYPKEKHGFVNGIYGAGNIGTAITTFAAPVVAKTAGWENTVRMYIVLVAVFALLNFILGDRKETKVTVSVTEQMKAVYRNQTLWFLSLFYFITFGSFVAFTIYLPNFLVNHFGLDPVDSGLRTAGFIAVATFLRPVGGWLADKFNPLKLLMYVFAGCTLSGILLAFSPSLGLYGFGVLTVAVCAGLGNGIIFKLVPLYFSNQAGIVNGIVSAMGGLGGFFPPLILSSVFQATGHYAIGFMALSEAALASFVIVVWMYFQEVNKTSSKTKANHL
;
A
#
# COMPACT_ATOMS: atom_id res chain seq x y z
N MET A 1 -10.93 24.72 13.12
CA MET A 1 -10.84 23.52 12.25
C MET A 1 -10.13 23.81 10.93
N ALA A 2 -10.54 24.80 10.15
CA ALA A 2 -9.97 25.08 8.82
C ALA A 2 -8.43 25.22 8.75
N ASN A 3 -7.80 25.84 9.73
CA ASN A 3 -6.33 26.02 9.75
C ASN A 3 -5.58 24.69 10.00
N ARG A 4 -6.18 23.75 10.75
CA ARG A 4 -5.57 22.43 11.00
C ARG A 4 -5.65 21.53 9.75
N GLN A 5 -6.77 21.55 9.02
CA GLN A 5 -6.93 20.81 7.76
C GLN A 5 -5.86 21.20 6.74
N LYS A 6 -5.57 22.51 6.61
CA LYS A 6 -4.57 23.05 5.68
C LYS A 6 -3.14 22.56 5.97
N ILE A 7 -2.83 22.23 7.22
CA ILE A 7 -1.50 21.78 7.66
C ILE A 7 -1.43 20.25 7.69
N GLN A 8 -2.44 19.59 8.28
CA GLN A 8 -2.34 18.15 8.58
C GLN A 8 -2.41 17.28 7.32
N LEU A 9 -3.22 17.62 6.31
CA LEU A 9 -3.28 16.83 5.08
C LEU A 9 -1.95 16.85 4.32
N PRO A 10 -1.34 18.01 3.96
CA PRO A 10 -0.05 18.00 3.30
C PRO A 10 1.06 17.39 4.17
N LEU A 11 1.14 17.74 5.47
CA LEU A 11 2.16 17.21 6.36
C LEU A 11 2.16 15.68 6.40
N GLN A 12 0.99 15.08 6.65
CA GLN A 12 0.86 13.63 6.73
C GLN A 12 1.05 12.96 5.36
N SER A 13 0.59 13.58 4.26
CA SER A 13 0.80 13.06 2.91
C SER A 13 2.27 13.06 2.52
N PHE A 14 3.01 14.14 2.77
CA PHE A 14 4.45 14.17 2.54
C PHE A 14 5.23 13.26 3.50
N SER A 15 4.74 13.06 4.72
CA SER A 15 5.30 12.06 5.65
C SER A 15 5.13 10.64 5.07
N LEU A 16 4.00 10.33 4.42
CA LEU A 16 3.86 9.06 3.73
C LEU A 16 4.81 8.94 2.55
N VAL A 17 4.96 9.99 1.74
CA VAL A 17 5.95 10.02 0.65
C VAL A 17 7.34 9.68 1.19
N ALA A 18 7.79 10.36 2.24
CA ALA A 18 9.11 10.12 2.85
C ALA A 18 9.24 8.70 3.42
N GLY A 19 8.22 8.18 4.10
CA GLY A 19 8.22 6.82 4.61
C GLY A 19 8.34 5.78 3.49
N PHE A 20 7.60 5.97 2.39
CA PHE A 20 7.63 5.06 1.25
C PHE A 20 8.91 5.18 0.42
N MET A 21 9.53 6.36 0.39
CA MET A 21 10.88 6.52 -0.17
C MET A 21 11.89 5.64 0.56
N VAL A 22 11.86 5.63 1.89
CA VAL A 22 12.75 4.80 2.72
C VAL A 22 12.42 3.32 2.58
N TRP A 23 11.14 2.96 2.50
CA TRP A 23 10.68 1.57 2.44
C TRP A 23 11.25 0.76 1.27
N VAL A 24 11.41 1.39 0.09
CA VAL A 24 11.91 0.74 -1.13
C VAL A 24 13.39 0.99 -1.40
N LEU A 25 14.13 1.56 -0.46
CA LEU A 25 15.49 2.02 -0.65
C LEU A 25 16.45 0.87 -1.04
N ILE A 26 16.41 -0.25 -0.32
CA ILE A 26 17.25 -1.41 -0.62
C ILE A 26 16.91 -1.99 -2.01
N SER A 27 15.64 -2.21 -2.31
CA SER A 27 15.24 -2.76 -3.61
C SER A 27 15.66 -1.86 -4.77
N SER A 28 15.60 -0.55 -4.58
CA SER A 28 16.01 0.43 -5.60
C SER A 28 17.52 0.48 -5.81
N LEU A 29 18.32 0.23 -4.77
CA LEU A 29 19.79 0.25 -4.81
C LEU A 29 20.40 -1.14 -5.04
N MET A 30 19.61 -2.19 -5.09
CA MET A 30 20.09 -3.57 -5.22
C MET A 30 21.08 -3.79 -6.36
N PRO A 31 20.91 -3.21 -7.57
CA PRO A 31 21.91 -3.36 -8.64
C PRO A 31 23.30 -2.81 -8.30
N HIS A 32 23.37 -1.80 -7.41
CA HIS A 32 24.66 -1.24 -6.94
C HIS A 32 25.20 -2.06 -5.76
N ILE A 33 24.33 -2.43 -4.81
CA ILE A 33 24.69 -3.25 -3.64
C ILE A 33 25.32 -4.59 -4.06
N LYS A 34 24.78 -5.23 -5.13
CA LYS A 34 25.31 -6.49 -5.67
C LYS A 34 26.74 -6.38 -6.23
N GLN A 35 27.25 -5.19 -6.51
CA GLN A 35 28.61 -4.99 -6.99
C GLN A 35 29.63 -5.12 -5.85
N ASP A 36 29.22 -4.76 -4.63
CA ASP A 36 30.08 -4.74 -3.45
C ASP A 36 29.84 -5.94 -2.52
N ILE A 37 28.59 -6.40 -2.43
CA ILE A 37 28.18 -7.53 -1.59
C ILE A 37 27.72 -8.67 -2.51
N ALA A 38 28.46 -9.79 -2.48
CA ALA A 38 28.12 -10.96 -3.29
C ALA A 38 26.83 -11.62 -2.78
N LEU A 39 25.77 -11.59 -3.60
CA LEU A 39 24.47 -12.14 -3.28
C LEU A 39 23.98 -13.06 -4.40
N THR A 40 23.43 -14.19 -4.02
CA THR A 40 22.68 -15.07 -4.93
C THR A 40 21.32 -14.45 -5.30
N ASP A 41 20.69 -14.89 -6.38
CA ASP A 41 19.39 -14.38 -6.79
C ASP A 41 18.28 -14.66 -5.75
N SER A 42 18.40 -15.76 -5.00
CA SER A 42 17.51 -16.08 -3.88
C SER A 42 17.67 -15.10 -2.72
N GLU A 43 18.91 -14.75 -2.39
CA GLU A 43 19.23 -13.76 -1.33
C GLU A 43 18.78 -12.36 -1.73
N VAL A 44 18.96 -11.96 -2.98
CA VAL A 44 18.42 -10.70 -3.52
C VAL A 44 16.92 -10.64 -3.36
N SER A 45 16.21 -11.72 -3.74
CA SER A 45 14.77 -11.81 -3.59
C SER A 45 14.32 -11.69 -2.14
N LEU A 46 15.04 -12.34 -1.22
CA LEU A 46 14.77 -12.27 0.21
C LEU A 46 14.98 -10.84 0.76
N VAL A 47 16.15 -10.24 0.48
CA VAL A 47 16.52 -8.91 0.98
C VAL A 47 15.55 -7.83 0.49
N THR A 48 15.10 -7.91 -0.76
CA THR A 48 14.15 -6.95 -1.34
C THR A 48 12.72 -7.13 -0.82
N ALA A 49 12.33 -8.35 -0.45
CA ALA A 49 10.99 -8.65 0.03
C ALA A 49 10.82 -8.43 1.56
N ILE A 50 11.88 -8.58 2.34
CA ILE A 50 11.80 -8.59 3.81
C ILE A 50 11.23 -7.31 4.43
N PRO A 51 11.44 -6.08 3.88
CA PRO A 51 10.83 -4.86 4.39
C PRO A 51 9.30 -4.89 4.36
N VAL A 52 8.71 -5.67 3.44
CA VAL A 52 7.25 -5.77 3.29
C VAL A 52 6.61 -6.45 4.49
N ILE A 53 7.30 -7.42 5.10
CA ILE A 53 6.78 -8.19 6.26
C ILE A 53 6.54 -7.26 7.44
N LEU A 54 7.59 -6.60 7.93
CA LEU A 54 7.46 -5.69 9.07
C LEU A 54 6.59 -4.48 8.71
N GLY A 55 6.73 -3.97 7.46
CA GLY A 55 5.92 -2.89 6.94
C GLY A 55 4.42 -3.19 6.93
N SER A 56 4.05 -4.45 6.75
CA SER A 56 2.67 -4.89 6.84
C SER A 56 2.22 -5.09 8.29
N LEU A 57 2.96 -5.84 9.08
CA LEU A 57 2.57 -6.20 10.45
C LEU A 57 2.49 -4.98 11.38
N LEU A 58 3.43 -4.04 11.29
CA LEU A 58 3.44 -2.83 12.11
C LEU A 58 2.29 -1.87 11.80
N ARG A 59 1.60 -2.00 10.68
CA ARG A 59 0.39 -1.19 10.38
C ARG A 59 -0.68 -1.37 11.45
N ILE A 60 -0.79 -2.55 12.05
CA ILE A 60 -1.79 -2.83 13.10
C ILE A 60 -1.49 -2.01 14.36
N PRO A 61 -0.32 -2.14 15.02
CA PRO A 61 -0.02 -1.33 16.20
C PRO A 61 0.06 0.17 15.88
N LEU A 62 0.57 0.59 14.73
CA LEU A 62 0.63 2.02 14.39
C LEU A 62 -0.77 2.63 14.19
N GLY A 63 -1.72 1.90 13.61
CA GLY A 63 -3.11 2.35 13.54
C GLY A 63 -3.73 2.54 14.93
N TYR A 64 -3.50 1.60 15.84
CA TYR A 64 -3.94 1.71 17.24
C TYR A 64 -3.27 2.88 17.96
N TYR A 65 -1.93 2.97 17.90
CA TYR A 65 -1.19 4.03 18.59
C TYR A 65 -1.51 5.44 18.04
N THR A 66 -1.85 5.55 16.77
CA THR A 66 -2.35 6.81 16.19
C THR A 66 -3.65 7.26 16.85
N ASN A 67 -4.57 6.35 17.10
CA ASN A 67 -5.79 6.69 17.85
C ASN A 67 -5.50 7.09 19.29
N ARG A 68 -4.51 6.47 19.95
CA ARG A 68 -4.18 6.69 21.35
C ARG A 68 -3.32 7.93 21.59
N PHE A 69 -2.32 8.17 20.76
CA PHE A 69 -1.32 9.23 20.95
C PHE A 69 -1.44 10.38 19.94
N GLY A 70 -2.15 10.15 18.82
CA GLY A 70 -2.27 11.06 17.69
C GLY A 70 -1.16 10.87 16.66
N ALA A 71 -1.42 11.33 15.42
CA ALA A 71 -0.50 11.19 14.30
C ALA A 71 0.85 11.87 14.54
N ARG A 72 0.85 13.04 15.21
CA ARG A 72 2.05 13.80 15.54
C ARG A 72 3.14 12.94 16.20
N ILE A 73 2.80 12.27 17.29
CA ILE A 73 3.74 11.48 18.07
C ILE A 73 4.06 10.17 17.32
N THR A 74 3.08 9.55 16.71
CA THR A 74 3.27 8.26 16.02
C THR A 74 4.18 8.41 14.80
N PHE A 75 4.01 9.44 13.96
CA PHE A 75 4.94 9.73 12.87
C PHE A 75 6.33 10.07 13.37
N MET A 76 6.43 10.99 14.36
CA MET A 76 7.73 11.38 14.93
C MET A 76 8.52 10.16 15.41
N ILE A 77 7.91 9.29 16.22
CA ILE A 77 8.57 8.09 16.74
C ILE A 77 8.92 7.14 15.61
N SER A 78 8.03 6.92 14.62
CA SER A 78 8.30 6.07 13.48
C SER A 78 9.51 6.54 12.67
N PHE A 79 9.63 7.85 12.43
CA PHE A 79 10.79 8.41 11.75
C PHE A 79 12.07 8.37 12.59
N LEU A 80 11.99 8.61 13.91
CA LEU A 80 13.16 8.44 14.79
C LEU A 80 13.66 6.99 14.81
N LEU A 81 12.74 6.01 14.84
CA LEU A 81 13.11 4.60 14.76
C LEU A 81 13.73 4.22 13.41
N LEU A 82 13.35 4.88 12.31
CA LEU A 82 13.94 4.67 10.99
C LEU A 82 15.39 5.16 10.87
N LEU A 83 15.85 6.08 11.72
CA LEU A 83 17.26 6.52 11.71
C LEU A 83 18.21 5.35 11.88
N PHE A 84 17.87 4.40 12.77
CA PHE A 84 18.71 3.24 13.04
C PHE A 84 18.89 2.35 11.79
N PRO A 85 17.85 1.78 11.16
CA PRO A 85 18.05 0.91 10.01
C PRO A 85 18.64 1.63 8.78
N VAL A 86 18.32 2.91 8.57
CA VAL A 86 18.94 3.68 7.48
C VAL A 86 20.46 3.84 7.72
N PHE A 87 20.86 4.20 8.96
CA PHE A 87 22.28 4.25 9.30
C PHE A 87 22.94 2.87 9.16
N TRP A 88 22.31 1.82 9.70
CA TRP A 88 22.83 0.45 9.65
C TRP A 88 23.10 -0.01 8.22
N ILE A 89 22.14 0.18 7.30
CA ILE A 89 22.28 -0.19 5.90
C ILE A 89 23.40 0.62 5.23
N SER A 90 23.60 1.89 5.61
CA SER A 90 24.69 2.70 5.03
C SER A 90 26.10 2.20 5.36
N THR A 91 26.23 1.24 6.25
CA THR A 91 27.47 0.60 6.67
C THR A 91 27.45 -0.92 6.48
N ALA A 92 26.46 -1.43 5.76
CA ALA A 92 26.28 -2.86 5.56
C ALA A 92 27.40 -3.43 4.67
N ASP A 93 27.97 -4.56 5.08
CA ASP A 93 28.99 -5.30 4.33
C ASP A 93 28.64 -6.79 4.16
N SER A 94 27.47 -7.21 4.68
CA SER A 94 27.05 -8.60 4.69
C SER A 94 25.57 -8.77 4.36
N LEU A 95 25.19 -9.99 3.95
CA LEU A 95 23.79 -10.40 3.79
C LEU A 95 22.99 -10.18 5.08
N PHE A 96 23.59 -10.47 6.25
CA PHE A 96 22.92 -10.32 7.53
C PHE A 96 22.54 -8.86 7.81
N ASP A 97 23.43 -7.91 7.50
CA ASP A 97 23.18 -6.48 7.67
C ASP A 97 22.02 -6.01 6.78
N LEU A 98 22.00 -6.48 5.53
CA LEU A 98 20.93 -6.15 4.59
C LEU A 98 19.57 -6.73 5.03
N ILE A 99 19.56 -7.96 5.56
CA ILE A 99 18.35 -8.60 6.10
C ILE A 99 17.85 -7.83 7.33
N LEU A 100 18.74 -7.60 8.29
CA LEU A 100 18.37 -6.94 9.55
C LEU A 100 17.92 -5.50 9.31
N GLY A 101 18.75 -4.73 8.60
CA GLY A 101 18.40 -3.35 8.24
C GLY A 101 17.15 -3.28 7.39
N GLY A 102 17.03 -4.14 6.37
CA GLY A 102 15.86 -4.24 5.50
C GLY A 102 14.59 -4.56 6.25
N PHE A 103 14.62 -5.49 7.20
CA PHE A 103 13.47 -5.81 8.05
C PHE A 103 12.96 -4.56 8.77
N PHE A 104 13.84 -3.78 9.41
CA PHE A 104 13.45 -2.57 10.12
C PHE A 104 13.11 -1.38 9.21
N LEU A 105 13.60 -1.32 7.95
CA LEU A 105 13.10 -0.35 6.97
C LEU A 105 11.60 -0.50 6.70
N GLY A 106 11.04 -1.66 6.97
CA GLY A 106 9.59 -1.89 6.93
C GLY A 106 8.77 -0.89 7.74
N ILE A 107 9.33 -0.26 8.79
CA ILE A 107 8.68 0.84 9.53
C ILE A 107 8.22 1.94 8.55
N GLY A 108 9.00 2.24 7.50
CA GLY A 108 8.65 3.21 6.47
C GLY A 108 7.36 2.87 5.72
N GLY A 109 7.13 1.58 5.42
CA GLY A 109 5.89 1.10 4.81
C GLY A 109 4.69 1.07 5.76
N ALA A 110 4.96 0.96 7.07
CA ALA A 110 3.93 0.88 8.08
C ALA A 110 3.30 2.24 8.42
N VAL A 111 3.97 3.37 8.17
CA VAL A 111 3.44 4.73 8.45
C VAL A 111 2.15 5.03 7.70
N PHE A 112 1.82 4.25 6.67
CA PHE A 112 0.55 4.38 5.94
C PHE A 112 -0.66 4.36 6.87
N SER A 113 -0.68 3.46 7.86
CA SER A 113 -1.82 3.34 8.78
C SER A 113 -2.03 4.57 9.67
N ILE A 114 -1.01 5.41 9.84
CA ILE A 114 -1.10 6.61 10.67
C ILE A 114 -2.05 7.63 10.04
N GLY A 115 -1.82 8.03 8.80
CA GLY A 115 -2.62 9.07 8.16
C GLY A 115 -4.03 8.63 7.81
N VAL A 116 -4.24 7.38 7.34
CA VAL A 116 -5.62 6.88 7.08
C VAL A 116 -6.47 6.82 8.35
N THR A 117 -5.83 6.75 9.53
CA THR A 117 -6.51 6.77 10.83
C THR A 117 -6.73 8.19 11.35
N SER A 118 -5.77 9.08 11.11
CA SER A 118 -5.78 10.45 11.64
C SER A 118 -6.60 11.41 10.78
N LEU A 119 -6.37 11.42 9.46
CA LEU A 119 -6.92 12.43 8.57
C LEU A 119 -8.46 12.52 8.54
N PRO A 120 -9.21 11.41 8.58
CA PRO A 120 -10.67 11.48 8.64
C PRO A 120 -11.21 12.29 9.82
N LYS A 121 -10.47 12.41 10.93
CA LYS A 121 -10.88 13.18 12.11
C LYS A 121 -10.97 14.69 11.88
N TYR A 122 -10.35 15.19 10.81
CA TYR A 122 -10.30 16.61 10.44
C TYR A 122 -11.35 17.00 9.39
N TYR A 123 -12.01 16.01 8.76
CA TYR A 123 -12.89 16.24 7.63
C TYR A 123 -14.29 15.64 7.85
N PRO A 124 -15.33 16.21 7.24
CA PRO A 124 -16.67 15.62 7.27
C PRO A 124 -16.68 14.28 6.53
N LYS A 125 -17.62 13.41 6.91
CA LYS A 125 -17.70 12.02 6.39
C LYS A 125 -17.79 11.94 4.86
N GLU A 126 -18.38 12.92 4.23
CA GLU A 126 -18.56 13.04 2.77
C GLU A 126 -17.24 13.27 2.02
N LYS A 127 -16.16 13.59 2.72
CA LYS A 127 -14.81 13.83 2.16
C LYS A 127 -13.78 12.79 2.59
N HIS A 128 -14.15 11.80 3.39
CA HIS A 128 -13.18 10.82 3.91
C HIS A 128 -12.51 10.01 2.81
N GLY A 129 -13.25 9.65 1.74
CA GLY A 129 -12.71 8.92 0.61
C GLY A 129 -11.66 9.73 -0.15
N PHE A 130 -12.00 10.96 -0.51
CA PHE A 130 -11.09 11.87 -1.22
C PHE A 130 -9.82 12.17 -0.41
N VAL A 131 -9.97 12.48 0.88
CA VAL A 131 -8.84 12.79 1.77
C VAL A 131 -7.90 11.59 1.94
N ASN A 132 -8.45 10.40 2.18
CA ASN A 132 -7.67 9.17 2.26
C ASN A 132 -7.04 8.79 0.91
N GLY A 133 -7.71 9.12 -0.20
CA GLY A 133 -7.18 8.96 -1.55
C GLY A 133 -5.96 9.85 -1.80
N ILE A 134 -6.03 11.16 -1.45
CA ILE A 134 -4.89 12.08 -1.52
C ILE A 134 -3.73 11.58 -0.66
N TYR A 135 -4.01 11.22 0.59
CA TYR A 135 -2.99 10.66 1.46
C TYR A 135 -2.32 9.43 0.83
N GLY A 136 -3.14 8.50 0.31
CA GLY A 136 -2.64 7.28 -0.31
C GLY A 136 -1.85 7.50 -1.61
N ALA A 137 -2.01 8.64 -2.29
CA ALA A 137 -1.16 9.04 -3.40
C ALA A 137 0.31 9.30 -2.97
N GLY A 138 0.59 9.34 -1.66
CA GLY A 138 1.96 9.29 -1.11
C GLY A 138 2.76 8.05 -1.52
N ASN A 139 2.12 7.02 -2.10
CA ASN A 139 2.79 5.92 -2.81
C ASN A 139 3.78 6.40 -3.87
N ILE A 140 3.64 7.63 -4.39
CA ILE A 140 4.60 8.24 -5.32
C ILE A 140 6.04 8.25 -4.77
N GLY A 141 6.19 8.20 -3.44
CA GLY A 141 7.49 8.08 -2.78
C GLY A 141 8.29 6.86 -3.24
N THR A 142 7.62 5.74 -3.53
CA THR A 142 8.27 4.54 -4.08
C THR A 142 8.87 4.83 -5.46
N ALA A 143 8.11 5.50 -6.34
CA ALA A 143 8.59 5.84 -7.67
C ALA A 143 9.76 6.85 -7.61
N ILE A 144 9.69 7.85 -6.70
CA ILE A 144 10.76 8.83 -6.51
C ILE A 144 12.07 8.11 -6.16
N THR A 145 12.07 7.24 -5.16
CA THR A 145 13.30 6.52 -4.76
C THR A 145 13.75 5.54 -5.83
N THR A 146 12.84 4.77 -6.44
CA THR A 146 13.20 3.79 -7.47
C THR A 146 13.89 4.47 -8.66
N PHE A 147 13.50 5.71 -8.99
CA PHE A 147 14.15 6.47 -10.05
C PHE A 147 15.40 7.22 -9.57
N ALA A 148 15.29 7.99 -8.47
CA ALA A 148 16.34 8.93 -8.06
C ALA A 148 17.52 8.22 -7.35
N ALA A 149 17.28 7.20 -6.52
CA ALA A 149 18.35 6.60 -5.74
C ALA A 149 19.44 5.93 -6.60
N PRO A 150 19.13 5.14 -7.66
CA PRO A 150 20.15 4.59 -8.54
C PRO A 150 20.94 5.67 -9.29
N VAL A 151 20.29 6.78 -9.67
CA VAL A 151 20.96 7.90 -10.36
C VAL A 151 21.98 8.57 -9.45
N VAL A 152 21.62 8.84 -8.20
CA VAL A 152 22.52 9.41 -7.19
C VAL A 152 23.66 8.43 -6.86
N ALA A 153 23.35 7.14 -6.75
CA ALA A 153 24.33 6.11 -6.42
C ALA A 153 25.45 5.97 -7.46
N LYS A 154 25.18 6.27 -8.74
CA LYS A 154 26.21 6.27 -9.79
C LYS A 154 27.35 7.25 -9.52
N THR A 155 27.08 8.35 -8.82
CA THR A 155 28.08 9.42 -8.57
C THR A 155 28.56 9.45 -7.12
N ALA A 156 27.68 9.16 -6.17
CA ALA A 156 27.97 9.27 -4.75
C ALA A 156 28.30 7.92 -4.07
N GLY A 157 28.05 6.80 -4.74
CA GLY A 157 28.00 5.47 -4.14
C GLY A 157 26.67 5.19 -3.46
N TRP A 158 26.33 3.91 -3.30
CA TRP A 158 25.04 3.52 -2.73
C TRP A 158 24.98 3.80 -1.20
N GLU A 159 26.07 3.66 -0.46
CA GLU A 159 26.16 3.93 0.98
C GLU A 159 25.89 5.41 1.28
N ASN A 160 26.51 6.33 0.51
CA ASN A 160 26.28 7.76 0.68
C ASN A 160 24.87 8.15 0.25
N THR A 161 24.33 7.49 -0.76
CA THR A 161 22.92 7.66 -1.15
C THR A 161 22.00 7.28 0.01
N VAL A 162 22.24 6.15 0.66
CA VAL A 162 21.50 5.74 1.89
C VAL A 162 21.64 6.79 3.00
N ARG A 163 22.87 7.30 3.25
CA ARG A 163 23.11 8.34 4.28
C ARG A 163 22.30 9.61 4.04
N MET A 164 22.03 10.00 2.80
CA MET A 164 21.17 11.16 2.50
C MET A 164 19.74 10.96 3.03
N TYR A 165 19.24 9.74 3.09
CA TYR A 165 17.93 9.44 3.66
C TYR A 165 17.87 9.62 5.19
N ILE A 166 19.02 9.63 5.91
CA ILE A 166 19.08 10.00 7.34
C ILE A 166 18.57 11.44 7.51
N VAL A 167 19.00 12.35 6.63
CA VAL A 167 18.56 13.75 6.67
C VAL A 167 17.05 13.84 6.40
N LEU A 168 16.56 13.12 5.36
CA LEU A 168 15.14 13.07 5.04
C LEU A 168 14.30 12.63 6.26
N VAL A 169 14.70 11.51 6.87
CA VAL A 169 14.01 10.92 8.03
C VAL A 169 14.03 11.86 9.24
N ALA A 170 15.19 12.48 9.53
CA ALA A 170 15.34 13.43 10.62
C ALA A 170 14.46 14.69 10.41
N VAL A 171 14.42 15.23 9.18
CA VAL A 171 13.58 16.38 8.83
C VAL A 171 12.10 16.04 9.04
N PHE A 172 11.63 14.87 8.58
CA PHE A 172 10.22 14.50 8.77
C PHE A 172 9.87 14.16 10.23
N ALA A 173 10.81 13.63 11.02
CA ALA A 173 10.62 13.51 12.47
C ALA A 173 10.40 14.88 13.11
N LEU A 174 11.25 15.86 12.77
CA LEU A 174 11.17 17.24 13.27
C LEU A 174 9.91 17.96 12.80
N LEU A 175 9.56 17.86 11.50
CA LEU A 175 8.35 18.49 10.95
C LEU A 175 7.08 17.98 11.65
N ASN A 176 6.96 16.68 11.87
CA ASN A 176 5.84 16.11 12.59
C ASN A 176 5.82 16.55 14.06
N PHE A 177 6.97 16.68 14.71
CA PHE A 177 7.06 17.19 16.07
C PHE A 177 6.61 18.64 16.18
N ILE A 178 6.99 19.51 15.23
CA ILE A 178 6.70 20.96 15.28
C ILE A 178 5.27 21.23 14.78
N LEU A 179 4.91 20.72 13.59
CA LEU A 179 3.68 21.08 12.87
C LEU A 179 2.52 20.11 13.14
N GLY A 180 2.79 18.94 13.71
CA GLY A 180 1.77 17.95 14.02
C GLY A 180 0.77 18.46 15.08
N ASP A 181 -0.51 18.09 14.93
CA ASP A 181 -1.57 18.54 15.82
C ASP A 181 -1.44 17.93 17.24
N ARG A 182 -1.31 18.78 18.24
CA ARG A 182 -1.27 18.38 19.67
C ARG A 182 -2.64 18.09 20.26
N LYS A 183 -3.70 18.53 19.59
CA LYS A 183 -5.10 18.45 20.07
C LYS A 183 -5.94 17.48 19.23
N GLU A 184 -5.29 16.54 18.52
CA GLU A 184 -6.00 15.48 17.80
C GLU A 184 -6.87 14.66 18.76
N THR A 185 -8.10 14.34 18.35
CA THR A 185 -9.04 13.53 19.14
C THR A 185 -8.46 12.13 19.35
N LYS A 186 -8.41 11.70 20.62
CA LYS A 186 -7.82 10.44 21.07
C LYS A 186 -8.90 9.44 21.45
N VAL A 187 -8.61 8.16 21.23
CA VAL A 187 -9.44 7.02 21.67
C VAL A 187 -8.67 6.26 22.73
N THR A 188 -9.26 6.12 23.93
CA THR A 188 -8.58 5.51 25.09
C THR A 188 -8.92 4.04 25.32
N VAL A 189 -9.79 3.46 24.48
CA VAL A 189 -10.19 2.04 24.57
C VAL A 189 -8.99 1.13 24.32
N SER A 190 -8.86 0.06 25.11
CA SER A 190 -7.73 -0.88 25.00
C SER A 190 -7.68 -1.61 23.65
N VAL A 191 -6.49 -2.04 23.22
CA VAL A 191 -6.28 -2.85 21.99
C VAL A 191 -7.15 -4.10 22.04
N THR A 192 -7.16 -4.80 23.18
CA THR A 192 -7.86 -6.08 23.35
C THR A 192 -9.37 -5.92 23.17
N GLU A 193 -9.94 -4.85 23.73
CA GLU A 193 -11.37 -4.55 23.58
C GLU A 193 -11.73 -4.17 22.15
N GLN A 194 -10.91 -3.32 21.49
CA GLN A 194 -11.12 -2.95 20.11
C GLN A 194 -11.01 -4.19 19.19
N MET A 195 -10.01 -5.03 19.40
CA MET A 195 -9.83 -6.26 18.63
C MET A 195 -11.01 -7.23 18.84
N LYS A 196 -11.43 -7.48 20.10
CA LYS A 196 -12.60 -8.33 20.41
C LYS A 196 -13.88 -7.81 19.74
N ALA A 197 -14.05 -6.50 19.62
CA ALA A 197 -15.21 -5.89 18.99
C ALA A 197 -15.26 -6.12 17.47
N VAL A 198 -14.12 -6.30 16.80
CA VAL A 198 -14.07 -6.34 15.33
C VAL A 198 -13.68 -7.69 14.74
N TYR A 199 -12.91 -8.56 15.42
CA TYR A 199 -12.34 -9.78 14.81
C TYR A 199 -13.39 -10.80 14.34
N ARG A 200 -14.59 -10.83 14.92
CA ARG A 200 -15.72 -11.66 14.50
C ARG A 200 -16.58 -11.02 13.41
N ASN A 201 -16.33 -9.75 13.09
CA ASN A 201 -17.13 -9.05 12.09
C ASN A 201 -16.63 -9.42 10.68
N GLN A 202 -17.47 -10.09 9.91
CA GLN A 202 -17.15 -10.51 8.54
C GLN A 202 -16.73 -9.34 7.63
N THR A 203 -17.31 -8.16 7.84
CA THR A 203 -16.97 -6.96 7.04
C THR A 203 -15.49 -6.58 7.16
N LEU A 204 -14.86 -6.78 8.34
CA LEU A 204 -13.42 -6.57 8.51
C LEU A 204 -12.62 -7.44 7.53
N TRP A 205 -12.95 -8.72 7.44
CA TRP A 205 -12.22 -9.68 6.62
C TRP A 205 -12.50 -9.49 5.14
N PHE A 206 -13.70 -9.06 4.77
CA PHE A 206 -14.02 -8.69 3.39
C PHE A 206 -13.24 -7.45 2.95
N LEU A 207 -13.18 -6.38 3.75
CA LEU A 207 -12.36 -5.21 3.44
C LEU A 207 -10.86 -5.56 3.38
N SER A 208 -10.42 -6.46 4.25
CA SER A 208 -9.04 -6.98 4.24
C SER A 208 -8.72 -7.74 2.95
N LEU A 209 -9.62 -8.61 2.50
CA LEU A 209 -9.50 -9.33 1.24
C LEU A 209 -9.50 -8.36 0.04
N PHE A 210 -10.41 -7.39 0.04
CA PHE A 210 -10.49 -6.41 -1.03
C PHE A 210 -9.19 -5.60 -1.16
N TYR A 211 -8.62 -5.19 -0.04
CA TYR A 211 -7.36 -4.45 -0.06
C TYR A 211 -6.15 -5.36 -0.34
N PHE A 212 -6.20 -6.61 0.10
CA PHE A 212 -5.21 -7.63 -0.27
C PHE A 212 -5.11 -7.77 -1.80
N ILE A 213 -6.25 -7.76 -2.50
CA ILE A 213 -6.27 -7.88 -3.95
C ILE A 213 -5.88 -6.55 -4.61
N THR A 214 -6.50 -5.43 -4.25
CA THR A 214 -6.26 -4.16 -4.95
C THR A 214 -4.87 -3.60 -4.67
N PHE A 215 -4.46 -3.47 -3.42
CA PHE A 215 -3.12 -2.98 -3.07
C PHE A 215 -2.06 -4.04 -3.28
N GLY A 216 -2.38 -5.30 -3.00
CA GLY A 216 -1.48 -6.42 -3.25
C GLY A 216 -1.12 -6.55 -4.73
N SER A 217 -2.10 -6.45 -5.64
CA SER A 217 -1.84 -6.44 -7.09
C SER A 217 -0.96 -5.26 -7.49
N PHE A 218 -1.24 -4.05 -6.97
CA PHE A 218 -0.40 -2.89 -7.22
C PHE A 218 1.07 -3.16 -6.85
N VAL A 219 1.32 -3.65 -5.64
CA VAL A 219 2.69 -3.94 -5.18
C VAL A 219 3.31 -5.10 -5.96
N ALA A 220 2.56 -6.18 -6.18
CA ALA A 220 3.03 -7.35 -6.92
C ALA A 220 3.47 -6.98 -8.34
N PHE A 221 2.64 -6.25 -9.09
CA PHE A 221 3.00 -5.80 -10.44
C PHE A 221 4.16 -4.80 -10.43
N THR A 222 4.26 -3.92 -9.43
CA THR A 222 5.39 -2.99 -9.29
C THR A 222 6.73 -3.73 -9.17
N ILE A 223 6.76 -4.86 -8.46
CA ILE A 223 7.97 -5.66 -8.25
C ILE A 223 8.23 -6.58 -9.44
N TYR A 224 7.19 -7.22 -9.95
CA TYR A 224 7.30 -8.29 -10.94
C TYR A 224 7.43 -7.78 -12.39
N LEU A 225 6.71 -6.72 -12.73
CA LEU A 225 6.57 -6.25 -14.12
C LEU A 225 7.88 -5.92 -14.83
N PRO A 226 8.88 -5.25 -14.19
CA PRO A 226 10.14 -4.95 -14.86
C PRO A 226 10.85 -6.19 -15.41
N ASN A 227 11.04 -7.18 -14.55
CA ASN A 227 11.73 -8.42 -14.91
C ASN A 227 10.92 -9.25 -15.91
N PHE A 228 9.60 -9.29 -15.75
CA PHE A 228 8.72 -10.00 -16.66
C PHE A 228 8.78 -9.45 -18.09
N LEU A 229 8.74 -8.12 -18.24
CA LEU A 229 8.80 -7.48 -19.55
C LEU A 229 10.14 -7.74 -20.25
N VAL A 230 11.24 -7.75 -19.53
CA VAL A 230 12.56 -8.09 -20.09
C VAL A 230 12.60 -9.57 -20.47
N ASN A 231 12.26 -10.47 -19.55
CA ASN A 231 12.48 -11.91 -19.75
C ASN A 231 11.48 -12.55 -20.71
N HIS A 232 10.22 -12.09 -20.70
CA HIS A 232 9.15 -12.70 -21.50
C HIS A 232 8.98 -12.03 -22.88
N PHE A 233 9.13 -10.70 -22.95
CA PHE A 233 8.94 -9.94 -24.18
C PHE A 233 10.27 -9.46 -24.81
N GLY A 234 11.41 -9.69 -24.18
CA GLY A 234 12.72 -9.26 -24.68
C GLY A 234 12.89 -7.75 -24.72
N LEU A 235 12.17 -6.98 -23.87
CA LEU A 235 12.27 -5.53 -23.86
C LEU A 235 13.60 -5.07 -23.24
N ASP A 236 14.08 -3.92 -23.69
CA ASP A 236 15.18 -3.24 -23.03
C ASP A 236 14.83 -2.89 -21.57
N PRO A 237 15.78 -3.02 -20.62
CA PRO A 237 15.53 -2.70 -19.21
C PRO A 237 15.00 -1.29 -18.94
N VAL A 238 15.40 -0.30 -19.76
CA VAL A 238 14.93 1.08 -19.62
C VAL A 238 13.47 1.22 -20.07
N ASP A 239 13.10 0.61 -21.22
CA ASP A 239 11.71 0.59 -21.68
C ASP A 239 10.80 -0.16 -20.70
N SER A 240 11.27 -1.29 -20.19
CA SER A 240 10.58 -2.05 -19.15
C SER A 240 10.34 -1.22 -17.87
N GLY A 241 11.36 -0.50 -17.43
CA GLY A 241 11.26 0.43 -16.29
C GLY A 241 10.26 1.55 -16.54
N LEU A 242 10.25 2.17 -17.72
CA LEU A 242 9.31 3.22 -18.08
C LEU A 242 7.87 2.73 -18.11
N ARG A 243 7.60 1.55 -18.65
CA ARG A 243 6.25 0.94 -18.66
C ARG A 243 5.76 0.64 -17.25
N THR A 244 6.65 0.13 -16.40
CA THR A 244 6.36 -0.10 -14.98
C THR A 244 6.08 1.21 -14.24
N ALA A 245 6.86 2.25 -14.49
CA ALA A 245 6.61 3.57 -13.93
C ALA A 245 5.25 4.13 -14.38
N GLY A 246 4.85 3.90 -15.63
CA GLY A 246 3.51 4.22 -16.14
C GLY A 246 2.40 3.50 -15.37
N PHE A 247 2.55 2.20 -15.12
CA PHE A 247 1.63 1.42 -14.29
C PHE A 247 1.50 2.03 -12.88
N ILE A 248 2.63 2.31 -12.23
CA ILE A 248 2.67 2.90 -10.87
C ILE A 248 1.99 4.27 -10.87
N ALA A 249 2.28 5.11 -11.84
CA ALA A 249 1.72 6.45 -11.94
C ALA A 249 0.19 6.41 -12.08
N VAL A 250 -0.34 5.59 -13.01
CA VAL A 250 -1.78 5.43 -13.22
C VAL A 250 -2.47 4.98 -11.93
N ALA A 251 -1.97 3.91 -11.29
CA ALA A 251 -2.56 3.40 -10.06
C ALA A 251 -2.49 4.41 -8.91
N THR A 252 -1.39 5.18 -8.81
CA THR A 252 -1.21 6.17 -7.75
C THR A 252 -2.13 7.37 -7.92
N PHE A 253 -2.21 7.95 -9.14
CA PHE A 253 -3.03 9.13 -9.40
C PHE A 253 -4.53 8.83 -9.41
N LEU A 254 -4.94 7.60 -9.71
CA LEU A 254 -6.34 7.20 -9.64
C LEU A 254 -6.84 6.93 -8.22
N ARG A 255 -5.97 6.84 -7.24
CA ARG A 255 -6.37 6.62 -5.84
C ARG A 255 -7.19 7.77 -5.25
N PRO A 256 -6.83 9.05 -5.39
CA PRO A 256 -7.71 10.17 -5.03
C PRO A 256 -9.03 10.18 -5.79
N VAL A 257 -9.00 9.80 -7.08
CA VAL A 257 -10.21 9.72 -7.91
C VAL A 257 -11.16 8.65 -7.37
N GLY A 258 -10.67 7.46 -7.04
CA GLY A 258 -11.45 6.39 -6.42
C GLY A 258 -12.08 6.82 -5.11
N GLY A 259 -11.33 7.49 -4.25
CA GLY A 259 -11.82 8.05 -2.99
C GLY A 259 -12.92 9.10 -3.21
N TRP A 260 -12.72 10.02 -4.15
CA TRP A 260 -13.71 11.03 -4.52
C TRP A 260 -14.99 10.42 -5.11
N LEU A 261 -14.87 9.41 -5.98
CA LEU A 261 -16.02 8.68 -6.49
C LEU A 261 -16.80 7.99 -5.37
N ALA A 262 -16.08 7.38 -4.40
CA ALA A 262 -16.70 6.74 -3.24
C ALA A 262 -17.39 7.72 -2.27
N ASP A 263 -17.02 8.99 -2.30
CA ASP A 263 -17.72 10.04 -1.56
C ASP A 263 -19.03 10.47 -2.24
N LYS A 264 -19.13 10.31 -3.57
CA LYS A 264 -20.31 10.73 -4.36
C LYS A 264 -21.27 9.61 -4.71
N PHE A 265 -20.75 8.41 -4.92
CA PHE A 265 -21.52 7.25 -5.37
C PHE A 265 -21.45 6.14 -4.33
N ASN A 266 -22.30 5.12 -4.48
CA ASN A 266 -22.26 3.96 -3.59
C ASN A 266 -20.92 3.21 -3.75
N PRO A 267 -20.10 3.12 -2.68
CA PRO A 267 -18.75 2.52 -2.77
C PRO A 267 -18.78 1.03 -3.16
N LEU A 268 -19.83 0.28 -2.74
CA LEU A 268 -19.94 -1.14 -3.11
C LEU A 268 -20.21 -1.32 -4.61
N LYS A 269 -21.04 -0.47 -5.21
CA LYS A 269 -21.24 -0.51 -6.67
C LYS A 269 -19.95 -0.23 -7.42
N LEU A 270 -19.16 0.74 -6.97
CA LEU A 270 -17.86 1.04 -7.58
C LEU A 270 -16.88 -0.14 -7.46
N LEU A 271 -16.86 -0.83 -6.31
CA LEU A 271 -16.02 -2.02 -6.12
C LEU A 271 -16.44 -3.18 -7.02
N MET A 272 -17.73 -3.32 -7.37
CA MET A 272 -18.16 -4.32 -8.37
C MET A 272 -17.44 -4.10 -9.70
N TYR A 273 -17.39 -2.87 -10.21
CA TYR A 273 -16.68 -2.55 -11.45
C TYR A 273 -15.17 -2.79 -11.32
N VAL A 274 -14.58 -2.42 -10.18
CA VAL A 274 -13.15 -2.66 -9.90
C VAL A 274 -12.82 -4.15 -9.97
N PHE A 275 -13.57 -4.99 -9.26
CA PHE A 275 -13.29 -6.44 -9.23
C PHE A 275 -13.67 -7.14 -10.54
N ALA A 276 -14.72 -6.70 -11.23
CA ALA A 276 -15.00 -7.19 -12.58
C ALA A 276 -13.84 -6.89 -13.55
N GLY A 277 -13.30 -5.67 -13.52
CA GLY A 277 -12.15 -5.28 -14.32
C GLY A 277 -10.89 -6.09 -13.97
N CYS A 278 -10.60 -6.31 -12.69
CA CYS A 278 -9.49 -7.16 -12.24
C CYS A 278 -9.66 -8.61 -12.71
N THR A 279 -10.88 -9.17 -12.62
CA THR A 279 -11.20 -10.53 -13.08
C THR A 279 -10.93 -10.69 -14.57
N LEU A 280 -11.51 -9.81 -15.39
CA LEU A 280 -11.32 -9.85 -16.84
C LEU A 280 -9.87 -9.66 -17.26
N SER A 281 -9.15 -8.74 -16.57
CA SER A 281 -7.71 -8.54 -16.83
C SER A 281 -6.89 -9.76 -16.42
N GLY A 282 -7.18 -10.40 -15.30
CA GLY A 282 -6.49 -11.63 -14.88
C GLY A 282 -6.68 -12.75 -15.90
N ILE A 283 -7.90 -12.94 -16.43
CA ILE A 283 -8.17 -13.88 -17.52
C ILE A 283 -7.35 -13.51 -18.76
N LEU A 284 -7.40 -12.27 -19.21
CA LEU A 284 -6.65 -11.80 -20.39
C LEU A 284 -5.15 -12.10 -20.26
N LEU A 285 -4.57 -11.78 -19.11
CA LEU A 285 -3.13 -11.96 -18.85
C LEU A 285 -2.74 -13.45 -18.78
N ALA A 286 -3.65 -14.32 -18.33
CA ALA A 286 -3.41 -15.77 -18.24
C ALA A 286 -3.21 -16.44 -19.63
N PHE A 287 -3.79 -15.88 -20.68
CA PHE A 287 -3.64 -16.39 -22.05
C PHE A 287 -2.33 -15.96 -22.74
N SER A 288 -1.38 -15.38 -22.01
CA SER A 288 -0.07 -14.94 -22.53
C SER A 288 -0.22 -14.08 -23.81
N PRO A 289 -0.98 -12.99 -23.77
CA PRO A 289 -1.29 -12.21 -24.97
C PRO A 289 -0.06 -11.49 -25.53
N SER A 290 -0.16 -10.96 -26.76
CA SER A 290 0.86 -10.07 -27.34
C SER A 290 1.13 -8.87 -26.43
N LEU A 291 2.32 -8.26 -26.56
CA LEU A 291 2.75 -7.12 -25.71
C LEU A 291 1.71 -6.00 -25.62
N GLY A 292 1.03 -5.67 -26.71
CA GLY A 292 -0.02 -4.63 -26.70
C GLY A 292 -1.22 -4.99 -25.84
N LEU A 293 -1.75 -6.21 -25.99
CA LEU A 293 -2.87 -6.71 -25.18
C LEU A 293 -2.45 -6.94 -23.72
N TYR A 294 -1.21 -7.40 -23.49
CA TYR A 294 -0.64 -7.51 -22.16
C TYR A 294 -0.61 -6.14 -21.46
N GLY A 295 -0.10 -5.12 -22.16
CA GLY A 295 -0.08 -3.75 -21.66
C GLY A 295 -1.48 -3.22 -21.33
N PHE A 296 -2.48 -3.50 -22.18
CA PHE A 296 -3.87 -3.15 -21.90
C PHE A 296 -4.40 -3.83 -20.62
N GLY A 297 -4.16 -5.13 -20.45
CA GLY A 297 -4.54 -5.88 -19.25
C GLY A 297 -3.88 -5.31 -17.99
N VAL A 298 -2.57 -5.06 -18.03
CA VAL A 298 -1.80 -4.49 -16.93
C VAL A 298 -2.29 -3.08 -16.57
N LEU A 299 -2.53 -2.21 -17.56
CA LEU A 299 -3.06 -0.87 -17.31
C LEU A 299 -4.49 -0.91 -16.73
N THR A 300 -5.31 -1.87 -17.16
CA THR A 300 -6.64 -2.07 -16.56
C THR A 300 -6.52 -2.47 -15.08
N VAL A 301 -5.57 -3.36 -14.75
CA VAL A 301 -5.26 -3.67 -13.32
C VAL A 301 -4.81 -2.40 -12.59
N ALA A 302 -3.96 -1.55 -13.19
CA ALA A 302 -3.53 -0.29 -12.57
C ALA A 302 -4.72 0.62 -12.24
N VAL A 303 -5.64 0.79 -13.19
CA VAL A 303 -6.87 1.59 -13.02
C VAL A 303 -7.72 1.01 -11.88
N CYS A 304 -8.01 -0.28 -11.93
CA CYS A 304 -8.84 -0.96 -10.95
C CYS A 304 -8.21 -0.93 -9.54
N ALA A 305 -6.91 -1.22 -9.45
CA ALA A 305 -6.17 -1.18 -8.18
C ALA A 305 -6.13 0.25 -7.60
N GLY A 306 -5.85 1.25 -8.43
CA GLY A 306 -5.84 2.65 -8.01
C GLY A 306 -7.19 3.11 -7.46
N LEU A 307 -8.27 2.91 -8.22
CA LEU A 307 -9.63 3.24 -7.78
C LEU A 307 -10.01 2.46 -6.52
N GLY A 308 -9.82 1.13 -6.53
CA GLY A 308 -10.16 0.26 -5.40
C GLY A 308 -9.46 0.66 -4.11
N ASN A 309 -8.17 1.01 -4.19
CA ASN A 309 -7.39 1.46 -3.04
C ASN A 309 -7.95 2.76 -2.41
N GLY A 310 -8.52 3.65 -3.19
CA GLY A 310 -9.20 4.84 -2.70
C GLY A 310 -10.56 4.54 -2.07
N ILE A 311 -11.35 3.66 -2.72
CA ILE A 311 -12.71 3.31 -2.31
C ILE A 311 -12.71 2.59 -0.95
N ILE A 312 -11.81 1.64 -0.73
CA ILE A 312 -11.80 0.78 0.46
C ILE A 312 -11.61 1.60 1.74
N PHE A 313 -10.72 2.60 1.74
CA PHE A 313 -10.52 3.45 2.92
C PHE A 313 -11.62 4.49 3.16
N LYS A 314 -12.61 4.60 2.28
CA LYS A 314 -13.89 5.25 2.58
C LYS A 314 -14.79 4.32 3.41
N LEU A 315 -14.78 3.01 3.11
CA LEU A 315 -15.65 2.04 3.78
C LEU A 315 -15.23 1.77 5.23
N VAL A 316 -13.92 1.83 5.55
CA VAL A 316 -13.46 1.56 6.92
C VAL A 316 -14.11 2.49 7.95
N PRO A 317 -14.03 3.82 7.88
CA PRO A 317 -14.69 4.69 8.86
C PRO A 317 -16.22 4.66 8.76
N LEU A 318 -16.78 4.22 7.63
CA LEU A 318 -18.23 4.06 7.46
C LEU A 318 -18.76 2.89 8.30
N TYR A 319 -18.08 1.74 8.28
CA TYR A 319 -18.51 0.55 9.02
C TYR A 319 -17.95 0.47 10.44
N PHE A 320 -16.79 1.08 10.71
CA PHE A 320 -16.04 0.94 11.97
C PHE A 320 -15.61 2.29 12.56
N SER A 321 -16.56 3.21 12.74
CA SER A 321 -16.28 4.59 13.17
C SER A 321 -15.48 4.67 14.49
N ASN A 322 -15.78 3.78 15.47
CA ASN A 322 -15.13 3.79 16.78
C ASN A 322 -13.84 2.98 16.83
N GLN A 323 -13.66 2.02 15.93
CA GLN A 323 -12.50 1.13 15.86
C GLN A 323 -11.65 1.37 14.61
N ALA A 324 -11.83 2.51 13.93
CA ALA A 324 -11.19 2.80 12.64
C ALA A 324 -9.66 2.63 12.66
N GLY A 325 -8.99 2.95 13.78
CA GLY A 325 -7.54 2.81 13.88
C GLY A 325 -7.05 1.37 13.76
N ILE A 326 -7.64 0.45 14.52
CA ILE A 326 -7.23 -0.97 14.46
C ILE A 326 -7.67 -1.61 13.15
N VAL A 327 -8.87 -1.26 12.65
CA VAL A 327 -9.38 -1.77 11.37
C VAL A 327 -8.54 -1.28 10.20
N ASN A 328 -8.18 0.01 10.16
CA ASN A 328 -7.24 0.54 9.17
C ASN A 328 -5.89 -0.20 9.22
N GLY A 329 -5.40 -0.48 10.44
CA GLY A 329 -4.18 -1.26 10.64
C GLY A 329 -4.29 -2.66 10.02
N ILE A 330 -5.35 -3.41 10.34
CA ILE A 330 -5.56 -4.79 9.85
C ILE A 330 -5.77 -4.80 8.33
N VAL A 331 -6.69 -3.99 7.81
CA VAL A 331 -6.98 -3.93 6.38
C VAL A 331 -5.72 -3.55 5.59
N SER A 332 -4.97 -2.54 6.06
CA SER A 332 -3.76 -2.12 5.37
C SER A 332 -2.61 -3.13 5.50
N ALA A 333 -2.52 -3.87 6.62
CA ALA A 333 -1.56 -4.96 6.78
C ALA A 333 -1.83 -6.08 5.76
N MET A 334 -3.09 -6.50 5.62
CA MET A 334 -3.46 -7.51 4.63
C MET A 334 -3.14 -7.07 3.20
N GLY A 335 -3.36 -5.79 2.86
CA GLY A 335 -2.94 -5.26 1.57
C GLY A 335 -1.44 -5.33 1.34
N GLY A 336 -0.63 -5.03 2.35
CA GLY A 336 0.82 -5.18 2.27
C GLY A 336 1.25 -6.64 2.03
N LEU A 337 0.68 -7.58 2.80
CA LEU A 337 0.92 -9.03 2.62
C LEU A 337 0.49 -9.51 1.23
N GLY A 338 -0.56 -8.92 0.65
CA GLY A 338 -0.98 -9.17 -0.74
C GLY A 338 0.08 -8.78 -1.78
N GLY A 339 1.02 -7.89 -1.44
CA GLY A 339 2.17 -7.57 -2.28
C GLY A 339 3.35 -8.53 -2.11
N PHE A 340 3.40 -9.27 -1.00
CA PHE A 340 4.50 -10.18 -0.70
C PHE A 340 4.27 -11.60 -1.24
N PHE A 341 3.13 -12.20 -0.96
CA PHE A 341 2.89 -13.60 -1.30
C PHE A 341 2.71 -13.87 -2.81
N PRO A 342 1.93 -13.09 -3.58
CA PRO A 342 1.68 -13.40 -4.98
C PRO A 342 2.95 -13.47 -5.86
N PRO A 343 3.93 -12.56 -5.76
CA PRO A 343 5.17 -12.69 -6.53
C PRO A 343 5.96 -13.97 -6.22
N LEU A 344 5.99 -14.40 -4.96
CA LEU A 344 6.66 -15.64 -4.56
C LEU A 344 5.95 -16.87 -5.13
N ILE A 345 4.60 -16.89 -5.07
CA ILE A 345 3.80 -17.98 -5.65
C ILE A 345 3.98 -18.00 -7.16
N LEU A 346 3.91 -16.85 -7.83
CA LEU A 346 4.13 -16.75 -9.29
C LEU A 346 5.50 -17.31 -9.70
N SER A 347 6.55 -16.93 -9.00
CA SER A 347 7.91 -17.42 -9.25
C SER A 347 8.00 -18.94 -9.07
N SER A 348 7.46 -19.47 -7.97
CA SER A 348 7.46 -20.92 -7.68
C SER A 348 6.64 -21.71 -8.70
N VAL A 349 5.48 -21.21 -9.09
CA VAL A 349 4.62 -21.84 -10.12
C VAL A 349 5.31 -21.82 -11.47
N PHE A 350 5.94 -20.70 -11.86
CA PHE A 350 6.68 -20.61 -13.09
C PHE A 350 7.86 -21.59 -13.13
N GLN A 351 8.62 -21.70 -12.04
CA GLN A 351 9.73 -22.68 -11.94
C GLN A 351 9.23 -24.12 -12.08
N ALA A 352 8.05 -24.44 -11.54
CA ALA A 352 7.50 -25.78 -11.59
C ALA A 352 6.81 -26.13 -12.91
N THR A 353 6.20 -25.16 -13.60
CA THR A 353 5.31 -25.41 -14.75
C THR A 353 5.79 -24.78 -16.05
N GLY A 354 6.70 -23.81 -16.03
CA GLY A 354 7.11 -22.99 -17.17
C GLY A 354 6.07 -21.97 -17.63
N HIS A 355 4.95 -21.82 -16.91
CA HIS A 355 3.84 -20.96 -17.31
C HIS A 355 3.42 -19.97 -16.24
N TYR A 356 3.19 -18.71 -16.62
CA TYR A 356 2.65 -17.66 -15.73
C TYR A 356 1.12 -17.70 -15.62
N ALA A 357 0.44 -18.49 -16.48
CA ALA A 357 -1.01 -18.55 -16.58
C ALA A 357 -1.69 -18.80 -15.23
N ILE A 358 -1.18 -19.74 -14.44
CA ILE A 358 -1.77 -20.12 -13.14
C ILE A 358 -1.79 -18.94 -12.17
N GLY A 359 -0.73 -18.12 -12.14
CA GLY A 359 -0.67 -16.97 -11.26
C GLY A 359 -1.65 -15.86 -11.64
N PHE A 360 -1.84 -15.60 -12.93
CA PHE A 360 -2.84 -14.63 -13.39
C PHE A 360 -4.27 -15.16 -13.23
N MET A 361 -4.49 -16.47 -13.38
CA MET A 361 -5.77 -17.09 -13.05
C MET A 361 -6.10 -16.98 -11.57
N ALA A 362 -5.12 -17.18 -10.67
CA ALA A 362 -5.32 -16.98 -9.24
C ALA A 362 -5.74 -15.54 -8.90
N LEU A 363 -5.17 -14.52 -9.56
CA LEU A 363 -5.63 -13.14 -9.45
C LEU A 363 -7.09 -13.00 -9.91
N SER A 364 -7.43 -13.59 -11.05
CA SER A 364 -8.79 -13.56 -11.59
C SER A 364 -9.80 -14.22 -10.65
N GLU A 365 -9.49 -15.39 -10.11
CA GLU A 365 -10.36 -16.12 -9.17
C GLU A 365 -10.57 -15.36 -7.87
N ALA A 366 -9.50 -14.80 -7.30
CA ALA A 366 -9.58 -13.98 -6.09
C ALA A 366 -10.40 -12.69 -6.32
N ALA A 367 -10.24 -12.06 -7.47
CA ALA A 367 -11.02 -10.89 -7.86
C ALA A 367 -12.50 -11.25 -8.09
N LEU A 368 -12.80 -12.38 -8.73
CA LEU A 368 -14.16 -12.88 -8.92
C LEU A 368 -14.83 -13.20 -7.59
N ALA A 369 -14.15 -13.88 -6.68
CA ALA A 369 -14.65 -14.12 -5.34
C ALA A 369 -14.99 -12.81 -4.62
N SER A 370 -14.11 -11.80 -4.72
CA SER A 370 -14.36 -10.48 -4.16
C SER A 370 -15.53 -9.76 -4.83
N PHE A 371 -15.71 -9.88 -6.14
CA PHE A 371 -16.88 -9.39 -6.86
C PHE A 371 -18.17 -9.96 -6.29
N VAL A 372 -18.24 -11.29 -6.12
CA VAL A 372 -19.41 -11.97 -5.57
C VAL A 372 -19.71 -11.48 -4.13
N ILE A 373 -18.67 -11.36 -3.29
CA ILE A 373 -18.82 -10.85 -1.92
C ILE A 373 -19.36 -9.41 -1.93
N VAL A 374 -18.84 -8.52 -2.80
CA VAL A 374 -19.31 -7.13 -2.89
C VAL A 374 -20.76 -7.07 -3.36
N VAL A 375 -21.16 -7.89 -4.33
CA VAL A 375 -22.56 -8.00 -4.78
C VAL A 375 -23.45 -8.43 -3.61
N TRP A 376 -23.05 -9.45 -2.87
CA TRP A 376 -23.77 -9.91 -1.70
C TRP A 376 -23.90 -8.81 -0.62
N MET A 377 -22.81 -8.11 -0.29
CA MET A 377 -22.83 -6.98 0.66
C MET A 377 -23.80 -5.87 0.21
N TYR A 378 -23.80 -5.54 -1.07
CA TYR A 378 -24.68 -4.52 -1.62
C TYR A 378 -26.15 -4.88 -1.45
N PHE A 379 -26.55 -6.11 -1.79
CA PHE A 379 -27.93 -6.55 -1.61
C PHE A 379 -28.35 -6.61 -0.14
N GLN A 380 -27.45 -6.97 0.77
CA GLN A 380 -27.71 -6.91 2.20
C GLN A 380 -28.01 -5.49 2.69
N GLU A 381 -27.28 -4.47 2.19
CA GLU A 381 -27.55 -3.06 2.52
C GLU A 381 -28.91 -2.60 1.98
N VAL A 382 -29.21 -2.91 0.74
CA VAL A 382 -30.50 -2.55 0.09
C VAL A 382 -31.67 -3.15 0.86
N ASN A 383 -31.60 -4.43 1.21
CA ASN A 383 -32.64 -5.12 1.96
C ASN A 383 -32.86 -4.52 3.37
N LYS A 384 -31.77 -4.17 4.08
CA LYS A 384 -31.86 -3.51 5.38
C LYS A 384 -32.53 -2.13 5.30
N THR A 385 -32.26 -1.39 4.26
CA THR A 385 -32.85 -0.07 4.04
C THR A 385 -34.34 -0.19 3.72
N SER A 386 -34.73 -1.11 2.86
CA SER A 386 -36.15 -1.39 2.51
C SER A 386 -36.97 -1.84 3.72
N SER A 387 -36.39 -2.68 4.59
CA SER A 387 -37.06 -3.16 5.82
C SER A 387 -37.28 -2.02 6.81
N LYS A 388 -36.33 -1.10 6.98
CA LYS A 388 -36.47 0.08 7.85
C LYS A 388 -37.51 1.06 7.34
N THR A 389 -37.60 1.27 6.02
CA THR A 389 -38.62 2.15 5.42
C THR A 389 -40.03 1.59 5.63
N LYS A 390 -40.21 0.28 5.48
CA LYS A 390 -41.49 -0.38 5.75
C LYS A 390 -41.90 -0.31 7.23
N ALA A 391 -40.94 -0.44 8.16
CA ALA A 391 -41.21 -0.35 9.60
C ALA A 391 -41.58 1.07 10.09
N ASN A 392 -41.13 2.11 9.37
CA ASN A 392 -41.48 3.51 9.69
C ASN A 392 -42.82 3.99 9.06
N HIS A 393 -43.45 3.18 8.23
CA HIS A 393 -44.76 3.43 7.62
C HIS A 393 -45.90 2.58 8.23
N LEU A 394 -45.60 1.77 9.22
CA LEU A 394 -46.54 1.05 10.10
C LEU A 394 -46.56 1.69 11.49
#